data_4da0c6f17f0fdfb3844e9fc120b352e6
#
_entry.id   4da0c6f17f0fdfb3844e9fc120b352e6
#
_cell.length_a   1.000
_cell.length_b   1.000
_cell.length_c   1.000
_cell.angle_alpha   90.00
_cell.angle_beta   90.00
_cell.angle_gamma   90.00
#
_symmetry.space_group_name_H-M   'P 1'
#
loop_
_entity.id
_entity.type
_entity.pdbx_description
1 polymer ?
#
loop_
_entity_poly.entity_id
_entity_poly.type
_entity_poly.pdbx_seq_one_letter_code
_entity_poly.pdbx_strand_id
1 'polypeptide(L)'
;NPTGPDMCEYTYGVNQDDGTGGTAECQKYNREHIIPQSVFGSATPMYSDAHFVVPSDKYVNAQRGNFPFGRVNVATNTYSNGSKKGNNLNSGYSAGYSSTVFEPINEFKGDIARMFFYFATRYEDQVASWTYDMFNGTSNQVFDNTFLNILITWHLNDPVSQRERDRNNAVFSIQKIRNPFIDHPEWVNMIWSETPDAVAPQAPSNLSISQLGKNFVTLSWTPSSDTDVLGYKVYVNGTYVKYSKTNSVTIDRLSPSTAYNVTVKAYDKGYL
;
A
#
# COMPACT_ATOMS: atom_id res chain seq x y z
N ASN A 1 4.30 -12.50 -3.37
CA ASN A 1 3.36 -12.58 -2.25
C ASN A 1 4.14 -12.54 -0.93
N PRO A 2 4.05 -11.49 -0.10
CA PRO A 2 4.84 -11.36 1.13
C PRO A 2 4.44 -12.33 2.25
N THR A 3 3.28 -12.96 2.18
CA THR A 3 2.74 -13.78 3.28
C THR A 3 2.29 -15.17 2.87
N GLY A 4 2.29 -15.50 1.59
CA GLY A 4 1.90 -16.80 1.05
C GLY A 4 3.00 -17.44 0.19
N PRO A 5 2.84 -18.67 -0.23
CA PRO A 5 3.75 -19.27 -1.21
C PRO A 5 3.69 -18.43 -2.48
N ASP A 6 4.86 -18.08 -3.01
CA ASP A 6 4.95 -17.47 -4.33
C ASP A 6 4.41 -18.47 -5.36
N MET A 7 3.24 -18.16 -5.90
CA MET A 7 2.60 -19.03 -6.90
C MET A 7 3.34 -18.99 -8.24
N CYS A 8 4.10 -17.90 -8.46
CA CYS A 8 4.90 -17.70 -9.65
C CYS A 8 6.30 -17.24 -9.25
N GLU A 9 7.30 -18.02 -9.55
CA GLU A 9 8.69 -17.62 -9.41
C GLU A 9 9.23 -17.12 -10.75
N TYR A 10 9.78 -15.90 -10.75
CA TYR A 10 10.39 -15.31 -11.93
C TYR A 10 11.88 -15.08 -11.71
N THR A 11 12.68 -15.58 -12.64
CA THR A 11 14.10 -15.25 -12.69
C THR A 11 14.27 -13.93 -13.44
N TYR A 12 14.87 -12.94 -12.78
CA TYR A 12 15.12 -11.62 -13.37
C TYR A 12 15.94 -11.76 -14.68
N GLY A 13 15.48 -11.06 -15.72
CA GLY A 13 16.10 -11.11 -17.06
C GLY A 13 15.78 -12.34 -17.89
N VAL A 14 15.29 -13.43 -17.27
CA VAL A 14 14.93 -14.68 -17.98
C VAL A 14 13.44 -14.74 -18.29
N ASN A 15 12.60 -14.49 -17.29
CA ASN A 15 11.15 -14.48 -17.46
C ASN A 15 10.59 -13.10 -17.80
N GLN A 16 11.44 -12.13 -18.12
CA GLN A 16 11.02 -10.82 -18.54
C GLN A 16 10.26 -10.88 -19.87
N ASP A 17 9.25 -10.02 -20.01
CA ASP A 17 8.51 -9.86 -21.25
C ASP A 17 9.44 -9.44 -22.39
N ASP A 18 9.50 -10.26 -23.41
CA ASP A 18 10.26 -10.10 -24.65
C ASP A 18 9.35 -9.95 -25.88
N GLY A 19 8.07 -9.68 -25.65
CA GLY A 19 7.03 -9.65 -26.69
C GLY A 19 6.41 -10.99 -27.01
N THR A 20 6.93 -12.09 -26.46
CA THR A 20 6.42 -13.45 -26.70
C THR A 20 5.85 -14.06 -25.40
N GLY A 21 4.96 -15.05 -25.52
CA GLY A 21 4.39 -15.76 -24.37
C GLY A 21 3.56 -14.87 -23.43
N GLY A 22 3.37 -15.31 -22.18
CA GLY A 22 2.57 -14.59 -21.18
C GLY A 22 1.07 -14.66 -21.46
N THR A 23 0.61 -15.75 -22.00
CA THR A 23 -0.81 -16.04 -22.26
C THR A 23 -1.51 -16.72 -21.08
N ALA A 24 -0.74 -17.07 -20.06
CA ALA A 24 -1.20 -17.59 -18.77
C ALA A 24 -0.29 -17.06 -17.65
N GLU A 25 -0.77 -17.17 -16.40
CA GLU A 25 0.00 -16.80 -15.22
C GLU A 25 1.32 -17.60 -15.14
N CYS A 26 2.30 -17.07 -14.45
CA CYS A 26 3.61 -17.67 -14.17
C CYS A 26 4.54 -17.86 -15.39
N GLN A 27 4.21 -17.30 -16.54
CA GLN A 27 5.05 -17.43 -17.73
C GLN A 27 6.07 -16.29 -17.87
N LYS A 28 5.61 -15.07 -17.77
CA LYS A 28 6.40 -13.86 -17.94
C LYS A 28 5.98 -12.77 -16.95
N TYR A 29 6.91 -11.90 -16.60
CA TYR A 29 6.61 -10.65 -15.88
C TYR A 29 6.89 -9.44 -16.77
N ASN A 30 6.18 -8.35 -16.52
CA ASN A 30 6.41 -7.07 -17.18
C ASN A 30 6.22 -5.90 -16.20
N ARG A 31 6.24 -4.68 -16.73
CA ARG A 31 6.01 -3.46 -15.97
C ARG A 31 4.52 -3.16 -15.95
N GLU A 32 3.95 -3.14 -14.76
CA GLU A 32 2.62 -2.64 -14.50
C GLU A 32 2.70 -1.16 -14.15
N HIS A 33 1.94 -0.34 -14.87
CA HIS A 33 1.69 1.04 -14.51
C HIS A 33 0.40 1.08 -13.67
N ILE A 34 0.54 1.31 -12.36
CA ILE A 34 -0.60 1.35 -11.42
C ILE A 34 -1.64 2.36 -11.89
N ILE A 35 -1.22 3.54 -12.32
CA ILE A 35 -2.02 4.43 -13.16
C ILE A 35 -1.73 4.05 -14.61
N PRO A 36 -2.74 3.63 -15.40
CA PRO A 36 -2.51 3.14 -16.76
C PRO A 36 -1.74 4.14 -17.62
N GLN A 37 -0.73 3.68 -18.35
CA GLN A 37 0.08 4.55 -19.19
C GLN A 37 -0.72 5.30 -20.26
N SER A 38 -1.86 4.76 -20.68
CA SER A 38 -2.78 5.41 -21.61
C SER A 38 -3.41 6.68 -21.03
N VAL A 39 -3.53 6.80 -19.72
CA VAL A 39 -4.09 7.99 -19.04
C VAL A 39 -3.23 9.22 -19.31
N PHE A 40 -1.92 9.08 -19.30
CA PHE A 40 -0.97 10.17 -19.56
C PHE A 40 -0.25 10.02 -20.91
N GLY A 41 -0.83 9.23 -21.85
CA GLY A 41 -0.30 9.10 -23.22
C GLY A 41 1.12 8.52 -23.27
N SER A 42 1.52 7.69 -22.32
CA SER A 42 2.89 7.15 -22.18
C SER A 42 3.98 8.23 -22.09
N ALA A 43 3.63 9.44 -21.65
CA ALA A 43 4.57 10.55 -21.56
C ALA A 43 5.56 10.37 -20.40
N THR A 44 6.78 10.88 -20.57
CA THR A 44 7.76 11.01 -19.50
C THR A 44 7.50 12.30 -18.70
N PRO A 45 7.84 12.34 -17.41
CA PRO A 45 8.55 11.31 -16.60
C PRO A 45 7.65 10.16 -16.10
N MET A 46 6.32 10.23 -16.20
CA MET A 46 5.38 9.25 -15.67
C MET A 46 5.67 7.83 -16.15
N TYR A 47 6.00 7.66 -17.44
CA TYR A 47 6.26 6.35 -18.05
C TYR A 47 7.39 5.55 -17.36
N SER A 48 8.34 6.22 -16.74
CA SER A 48 9.50 5.59 -16.08
C SER A 48 9.59 5.84 -14.58
N ASP A 49 8.55 6.42 -13.98
CA ASP A 49 8.55 6.72 -12.55
C ASP A 49 8.33 5.45 -11.71
N ALA A 50 9.42 4.98 -11.12
CA ALA A 50 9.43 3.74 -10.35
C ALA A 50 8.60 3.80 -9.06
N HIS A 51 8.06 4.94 -8.66
CA HIS A 51 7.18 5.02 -7.50
C HIS A 51 5.80 4.39 -7.73
N PHE A 52 5.34 4.31 -9.00
CA PHE A 52 4.06 3.65 -9.33
C PHE A 52 4.17 2.68 -10.52
N VAL A 53 5.37 2.40 -11.00
CA VAL A 53 5.64 1.34 -11.98
C VAL A 53 6.25 0.15 -11.26
N VAL A 54 5.57 -0.99 -11.28
CA VAL A 54 5.94 -2.18 -10.51
C VAL A 54 6.05 -3.42 -11.40
N PRO A 55 6.84 -4.42 -11.03
CA PRO A 55 6.81 -5.72 -11.73
C PRO A 55 5.47 -6.42 -11.45
N SER A 56 4.88 -7.00 -12.47
CA SER A 56 3.65 -7.78 -12.41
C SER A 56 3.72 -8.97 -13.33
N ASP A 57 2.96 -10.03 -13.03
CA ASP A 57 2.68 -11.07 -14.00
C ASP A 57 2.10 -10.47 -15.28
N LYS A 58 2.67 -10.82 -16.44
CA LYS A 58 2.26 -10.25 -17.73
C LYS A 58 0.80 -10.53 -18.08
N TYR A 59 0.33 -11.77 -17.79
CA TYR A 59 -1.04 -12.14 -18.06
C TYR A 59 -2.02 -11.39 -17.16
N VAL A 60 -1.72 -11.32 -15.85
CA VAL A 60 -2.55 -10.60 -14.88
C VAL A 60 -2.60 -9.10 -15.20
N ASN A 61 -1.46 -8.50 -15.56
CA ASN A 61 -1.39 -7.11 -16.01
C ASN A 61 -2.28 -6.89 -17.26
N ALA A 62 -2.20 -7.76 -18.27
CA ALA A 62 -3.05 -7.68 -19.43
C ALA A 62 -4.56 -7.85 -19.09
N GLN A 63 -4.89 -8.70 -18.12
CA GLN A 63 -6.27 -8.89 -17.66
C GLN A 63 -6.78 -7.70 -16.82
N ARG A 64 -5.90 -7.06 -16.04
CA ARG A 64 -6.24 -5.80 -15.36
C ARG A 64 -6.54 -4.71 -16.38
N GLY A 65 -5.74 -4.59 -17.44
CA GLY A 65 -5.91 -3.57 -18.46
C GLY A 65 -5.92 -2.16 -17.87
N ASN A 66 -6.94 -1.36 -18.22
CA ASN A 66 -7.12 -0.01 -17.68
C ASN A 66 -8.22 0.08 -16.62
N PHE A 67 -8.75 -1.05 -16.16
CA PHE A 67 -9.79 -1.01 -15.13
C PHE A 67 -9.29 -0.31 -13.86
N PRO A 68 -10.15 0.50 -13.22
CA PRO A 68 -9.80 1.12 -11.95
C PRO A 68 -9.62 0.05 -10.85
N PHE A 69 -8.87 0.41 -9.82
CA PHE A 69 -8.81 -0.42 -8.63
C PHE A 69 -10.05 -0.23 -7.77
N GLY A 70 -10.56 -1.35 -7.20
CA GLY A 70 -11.76 -1.28 -6.39
C GLY A 70 -12.01 -2.56 -5.61
N ARG A 71 -13.19 -2.67 -5.03
CA ARG A 71 -13.62 -3.81 -4.22
C ARG A 71 -14.55 -4.69 -5.03
N VAL A 72 -14.11 -5.89 -5.39
CA VAL A 72 -14.91 -6.81 -6.20
C VAL A 72 -16.05 -7.42 -5.39
N ASN A 73 -17.28 -7.34 -5.93
CA ASN A 73 -18.47 -7.99 -5.37
C ASN A 73 -18.45 -9.49 -5.68
N VAL A 74 -18.62 -9.82 -6.97
CA VAL A 74 -18.53 -11.20 -7.47
C VAL A 74 -17.44 -11.23 -8.52
N ALA A 75 -16.42 -12.06 -8.29
CA ALA A 75 -15.28 -12.17 -9.18
C ALA A 75 -15.69 -12.87 -10.49
N THR A 76 -15.40 -12.23 -11.63
CA THR A 76 -15.40 -12.88 -12.94
C THR A 76 -14.11 -13.64 -13.18
N ASN A 77 -13.01 -13.17 -12.58
CA ASN A 77 -11.72 -13.82 -12.58
C ASN A 77 -11.10 -13.74 -11.18
N THR A 78 -10.52 -14.85 -10.73
CA THR A 78 -9.65 -14.89 -9.55
C THR A 78 -8.30 -15.44 -10.01
N TYR A 79 -7.24 -14.73 -9.67
CA TYR A 79 -5.87 -15.07 -10.06
C TYR A 79 -5.17 -15.87 -8.98
N SER A 80 -4.09 -16.54 -9.33
CA SER A 80 -3.39 -17.48 -8.45
C SER A 80 -2.92 -16.87 -7.12
N ASN A 81 -2.55 -15.59 -7.13
CA ASN A 81 -2.15 -14.85 -5.93
C ASN A 81 -3.34 -14.39 -5.06
N GLY A 82 -4.59 -14.57 -5.50
CA GLY A 82 -5.80 -14.15 -4.82
C GLY A 82 -6.37 -12.81 -5.26
N SER A 83 -5.72 -12.06 -6.17
CA SER A 83 -6.30 -10.86 -6.76
C SER A 83 -7.51 -11.21 -7.65
N LYS A 84 -8.40 -10.24 -7.87
CA LYS A 84 -9.70 -10.48 -8.51
C LYS A 84 -10.04 -9.40 -9.54
N LYS A 85 -10.82 -9.79 -10.54
CA LYS A 85 -11.51 -8.87 -11.44
C LYS A 85 -13.01 -9.16 -11.41
N GLY A 86 -13.82 -8.13 -11.42
CA GLY A 86 -15.28 -8.22 -11.40
C GLY A 86 -15.91 -6.85 -11.16
N ASN A 87 -17.22 -6.79 -11.09
CA ASN A 87 -17.90 -5.53 -10.80
C ASN A 87 -17.65 -5.08 -9.35
N ASN A 88 -17.51 -3.78 -9.17
CA ASN A 88 -17.28 -3.20 -7.85
C ASN A 88 -18.46 -3.47 -6.91
N LEU A 89 -18.16 -3.78 -5.66
CA LEU A 89 -19.15 -3.87 -4.59
C LEU A 89 -19.64 -2.45 -4.25
N ASN A 90 -20.76 -2.09 -4.82
CA ASN A 90 -21.39 -0.77 -4.65
C ASN A 90 -22.02 -0.62 -3.26
N SER A 91 -21.24 -0.71 -2.21
CA SER A 91 -21.70 -0.53 -0.82
C SER A 91 -20.56 -0.18 0.13
N GLY A 92 -20.89 0.41 1.29
CA GLY A 92 -19.91 0.82 2.29
C GLY A 92 -18.91 1.83 1.70
N TYR A 93 -17.63 1.65 1.98
CA TYR A 93 -16.57 2.55 1.53
C TYR A 93 -16.34 2.52 -0.01
N SER A 94 -16.93 1.58 -0.73
CA SER A 94 -16.83 1.45 -2.18
C SER A 94 -18.14 1.78 -2.91
N ALA A 95 -19.10 2.42 -2.22
CA ALA A 95 -20.35 2.88 -2.81
C ALA A 95 -20.12 4.02 -3.81
N GLY A 96 -20.91 4.04 -4.90
CA GLY A 96 -20.89 5.07 -5.95
C GLY A 96 -20.41 4.59 -7.31
N TYR A 97 -19.77 3.43 -7.40
CA TYR A 97 -19.31 2.81 -8.65
C TYR A 97 -19.75 1.36 -8.75
N SER A 98 -20.20 0.90 -9.91
CA SER A 98 -20.72 -0.46 -10.10
C SER A 98 -20.09 -1.23 -11.27
N SER A 99 -19.25 -0.56 -12.06
CA SER A 99 -18.60 -1.19 -13.21
C SER A 99 -17.40 -2.05 -12.80
N THR A 100 -16.73 -2.65 -13.79
CA THR A 100 -15.60 -3.55 -13.56
C THR A 100 -14.42 -2.84 -12.90
N VAL A 101 -13.86 -3.50 -11.88
CA VAL A 101 -12.66 -3.09 -11.15
C VAL A 101 -11.71 -4.25 -11.01
N PHE A 102 -10.47 -3.93 -10.66
CA PHE A 102 -9.45 -4.91 -10.24
C PHE A 102 -9.19 -4.75 -8.74
N GLU A 103 -9.29 -5.84 -7.99
CA GLU A 103 -9.01 -5.88 -6.55
C GLU A 103 -7.70 -6.62 -6.30
N PRO A 104 -6.64 -5.93 -5.83
CA PRO A 104 -5.40 -6.58 -5.44
C PRO A 104 -5.57 -7.34 -4.12
N ILE A 105 -4.60 -8.18 -3.80
CA ILE A 105 -4.53 -8.81 -2.48
C ILE A 105 -4.39 -7.76 -1.36
N ASN A 106 -4.77 -8.12 -0.15
CA ASN A 106 -4.82 -7.17 0.96
C ASN A 106 -3.47 -6.53 1.27
N GLU A 107 -2.39 -7.28 1.12
CA GLU A 107 -1.01 -6.89 1.40
C GLU A 107 -0.45 -5.84 0.43
N PHE A 108 -1.17 -5.53 -0.64
CA PHE A 108 -0.78 -4.51 -1.62
C PHE A 108 -1.79 -3.36 -1.73
N LYS A 109 -2.87 -3.40 -0.98
CA LYS A 109 -3.91 -2.36 -1.07
C LYS A 109 -3.39 -1.00 -0.62
N GLY A 110 -2.71 -0.95 0.51
CA GLY A 110 -2.07 0.27 1.01
C GLY A 110 -0.94 0.76 0.13
N ASP A 111 -0.10 -0.17 -0.37
CA ASP A 111 0.98 0.15 -1.32
C ASP A 111 0.42 0.88 -2.55
N ILE A 112 -0.63 0.33 -3.16
CA ILE A 112 -1.29 0.89 -4.34
C ILE A 112 -1.93 2.24 -4.02
N ALA A 113 -2.61 2.36 -2.87
CA ALA A 113 -3.18 3.63 -2.45
C ALA A 113 -2.12 4.73 -2.33
N ARG A 114 -0.97 4.44 -1.69
CA ARG A 114 0.15 5.39 -1.57
C ARG A 114 0.82 5.72 -2.91
N MET A 115 0.75 4.83 -3.89
CA MET A 115 1.19 5.14 -5.26
C MET A 115 0.23 6.12 -5.95
N PHE A 116 -1.08 5.98 -5.75
CA PHE A 116 -2.07 6.94 -6.25
C PHE A 116 -1.92 8.31 -5.60
N PHE A 117 -1.76 8.39 -4.28
CA PHE A 117 -1.54 9.65 -3.57
C PHE A 117 -0.25 10.34 -4.02
N TYR A 118 0.82 9.57 -4.20
CA TYR A 118 2.06 10.09 -4.77
C TYR A 118 1.85 10.66 -6.17
N PHE A 119 1.18 9.91 -7.05
CA PHE A 119 0.91 10.33 -8.42
C PHE A 119 0.11 11.64 -8.46
N ALA A 120 -0.95 11.73 -7.67
CA ALA A 120 -1.78 12.92 -7.57
C ALA A 120 -0.98 14.16 -7.14
N THR A 121 -0.09 14.00 -6.15
CA THR A 121 0.75 15.10 -5.66
C THR A 121 1.88 15.44 -6.62
N ARG A 122 2.54 14.44 -7.19
CA ARG A 122 3.72 14.64 -8.06
C ARG A 122 3.36 15.29 -9.39
N TYR A 123 2.18 15.00 -9.89
CA TYR A 123 1.71 15.41 -11.21
C TYR A 123 0.45 16.29 -11.14
N GLU A 124 0.29 17.02 -10.03
CA GLU A 124 -0.85 17.91 -9.76
C GLU A 124 -1.11 18.87 -10.91
N ASP A 125 -0.06 19.46 -11.49
CA ASP A 125 -0.14 20.41 -12.60
C ASP A 125 -0.77 19.83 -13.88
N GLN A 126 -0.81 18.50 -14.02
CA GLN A 126 -1.22 17.81 -15.24
C GLN A 126 -2.47 16.96 -15.05
N VAL A 127 -2.72 16.47 -13.83
CA VAL A 127 -3.73 15.45 -13.55
C VAL A 127 -5.13 15.87 -13.99
N ALA A 128 -5.49 17.14 -13.89
CA ALA A 128 -6.78 17.67 -14.32
C ALA A 128 -7.04 17.52 -15.83
N SER A 129 -5.99 17.33 -16.65
CA SER A 129 -6.11 17.14 -18.10
C SER A 129 -6.33 15.68 -18.51
N TRP A 130 -6.24 14.73 -17.58
CA TRP A 130 -6.32 13.31 -17.84
C TRP A 130 -7.69 12.74 -17.45
N THR A 131 -8.22 11.89 -18.32
CA THR A 131 -9.48 11.18 -18.08
C THR A 131 -9.20 9.77 -17.59
N TYR A 132 -9.67 9.47 -16.38
CA TYR A 132 -9.62 8.15 -15.77
C TYR A 132 -10.73 8.02 -14.74
N ASP A 133 -11.39 6.86 -14.64
CA ASP A 133 -12.55 6.68 -13.74
C ASP A 133 -12.27 7.03 -12.28
N MET A 134 -11.02 6.88 -11.85
CA MET A 134 -10.62 7.21 -10.47
C MET A 134 -10.38 8.71 -10.24
N PHE A 135 -10.38 9.54 -11.29
CA PHE A 135 -10.11 10.98 -11.19
C PHE A 135 -11.38 11.80 -11.33
N ASN A 136 -11.45 12.92 -10.59
CA ASN A 136 -12.58 13.86 -10.63
C ASN A 136 -12.44 14.95 -11.72
N GLY A 137 -11.36 14.91 -12.52
CA GLY A 137 -11.07 15.89 -13.58
C GLY A 137 -10.56 17.24 -13.07
N THR A 138 -10.14 17.34 -11.81
CA THR A 138 -9.56 18.56 -11.24
C THR A 138 -8.20 18.29 -10.58
N SER A 139 -7.42 19.34 -10.37
CA SER A 139 -6.20 19.26 -9.54
C SER A 139 -6.50 19.34 -8.04
N ASN A 140 -7.70 19.78 -7.67
CA ASN A 140 -8.13 19.83 -6.28
C ASN A 140 -8.72 18.46 -5.88
N GLN A 141 -8.16 17.84 -4.83
CA GLN A 141 -8.53 16.50 -4.34
C GLN A 141 -8.28 15.36 -5.34
N VAL A 142 -8.23 15.62 -6.64
CA VAL A 142 -7.86 14.73 -7.75
C VAL A 142 -8.80 13.53 -7.94
N PHE A 143 -9.17 12.83 -6.88
CA PHE A 143 -9.91 11.57 -6.96
C PHE A 143 -11.43 11.78 -6.94
N ASP A 144 -12.16 10.93 -7.70
CA ASP A 144 -13.58 10.75 -7.48
C ASP A 144 -13.84 10.24 -6.05
N ASN A 145 -14.91 10.68 -5.43
CA ASN A 145 -15.23 10.39 -4.03
C ASN A 145 -15.27 8.89 -3.71
N THR A 146 -15.80 8.07 -4.61
CA THR A 146 -15.85 6.61 -4.43
C THR A 146 -14.45 6.05 -4.31
N PHE A 147 -13.59 6.42 -5.25
CA PHE A 147 -12.22 5.91 -5.29
C PHE A 147 -11.34 6.52 -4.21
N LEU A 148 -11.57 7.76 -3.82
CA LEU A 148 -10.91 8.36 -2.66
C LEU A 148 -11.21 7.57 -1.38
N ASN A 149 -12.47 7.23 -1.14
CA ASN A 149 -12.87 6.42 0.02
C ASN A 149 -12.22 5.02 -0.01
N ILE A 150 -12.12 4.39 -1.18
CA ILE A 150 -11.43 3.11 -1.36
C ILE A 150 -9.94 3.26 -1.02
N LEU A 151 -9.27 4.26 -1.58
CA LEU A 151 -7.84 4.48 -1.38
C LEU A 151 -7.50 4.83 0.07
N ILE A 152 -8.28 5.70 0.72
CA ILE A 152 -8.11 6.03 2.15
C ILE A 152 -8.30 4.76 3.00
N THR A 153 -9.39 4.01 2.75
CA THR A 153 -9.65 2.76 3.50
C THR A 153 -8.52 1.75 3.34
N TRP A 154 -7.99 1.61 2.14
CA TRP A 154 -6.87 0.71 1.88
C TRP A 154 -5.60 1.17 2.56
N HIS A 155 -5.30 2.47 2.47
CA HIS A 155 -4.15 3.08 3.13
C HIS A 155 -4.16 2.85 4.65
N LEU A 156 -5.33 3.03 5.29
CA LEU A 156 -5.49 2.84 6.73
C LEU A 156 -5.42 1.36 7.16
N ASN A 157 -5.94 0.44 6.33
CA ASN A 157 -6.00 -0.98 6.65
C ASN A 157 -4.71 -1.76 6.32
N ASP A 158 -3.85 -1.19 5.48
CA ASP A 158 -2.57 -1.77 5.08
C ASP A 158 -1.46 -0.72 5.24
N PRO A 159 -0.95 -0.57 6.48
CA PRO A 159 0.07 0.41 6.82
C PRO A 159 1.40 0.15 6.14
N VAL A 160 2.23 1.21 6.08
CA VAL A 160 3.54 1.17 5.42
C VAL A 160 4.41 0.03 5.95
N SER A 161 4.74 -0.88 5.06
CA SER A 161 5.59 -2.04 5.30
C SER A 161 7.10 -1.70 5.24
N GLN A 162 7.96 -2.58 5.76
CA GLN A 162 9.41 -2.44 5.59
C GLN A 162 9.80 -2.53 4.12
N ARG A 163 9.14 -3.38 3.34
CA ARG A 163 9.37 -3.51 1.91
C ARG A 163 9.15 -2.18 1.15
N GLU A 164 8.10 -1.44 1.49
CA GLU A 164 7.86 -0.12 0.89
C GLU A 164 8.94 0.89 1.26
N ARG A 165 9.41 0.90 2.51
CA ARG A 165 10.53 1.78 2.93
C ARG A 165 11.81 1.45 2.18
N ASP A 166 12.14 0.17 2.07
CA ASP A 166 13.33 -0.28 1.35
C ASP A 166 13.23 0.09 -0.14
N ARG A 167 12.05 -0.08 -0.75
CA ARG A 167 11.79 0.33 -2.11
C ARG A 167 11.88 1.85 -2.28
N ASN A 168 11.30 2.63 -1.37
CA ASN A 168 11.37 4.10 -1.38
C ASN A 168 12.84 4.58 -1.33
N ASN A 169 13.66 3.95 -0.48
CA ASN A 169 15.09 4.23 -0.40
C ASN A 169 15.83 3.85 -1.69
N ALA A 170 15.54 2.69 -2.27
CA ALA A 170 16.15 2.22 -3.51
C ALA A 170 15.78 3.14 -4.71
N VAL A 171 14.51 3.52 -4.84
CA VAL A 171 14.06 4.46 -5.89
C VAL A 171 14.72 5.82 -5.70
N PHE A 172 14.79 6.34 -4.46
CA PHE A 172 15.47 7.60 -4.19
C PHE A 172 16.95 7.57 -4.57
N SER A 173 17.64 6.44 -4.37
CA SER A 173 19.06 6.33 -4.74
C SER A 173 19.30 6.56 -6.25
N ILE A 174 18.30 6.24 -7.08
CA ILE A 174 18.36 6.33 -8.55
C ILE A 174 17.67 7.61 -9.07
N GLN A 175 16.39 7.80 -8.70
CA GLN A 175 15.55 8.88 -9.26
C GLN A 175 15.60 10.18 -8.44
N LYS A 176 16.18 10.16 -7.23
CA LYS A 176 16.33 11.33 -6.33
C LYS A 176 15.00 11.95 -5.88
N ILE A 177 13.93 11.17 -5.97
CA ILE A 177 12.57 11.55 -5.54
C ILE A 177 12.08 10.46 -4.59
N ARG A 178 11.34 10.84 -3.55
CA ARG A 178 10.72 9.91 -2.60
C ARG A 178 9.20 9.96 -2.74
N ASN A 179 8.54 8.87 -2.41
CA ASN A 179 7.12 8.89 -2.13
C ASN A 179 6.92 9.39 -0.69
N PRO A 180 6.40 10.62 -0.48
CA PRO A 180 6.27 11.18 0.86
C PRO A 180 5.26 10.42 1.72
N PHE A 181 4.27 9.75 1.12
CA PHE A 181 3.24 9.00 1.85
C PHE A 181 3.74 7.64 2.38
N ILE A 182 4.99 7.26 2.06
CA ILE A 182 5.71 6.17 2.72
C ILE A 182 6.49 6.70 3.92
N ASP A 183 7.05 7.90 3.81
CA ASP A 183 7.81 8.53 4.90
C ASP A 183 6.87 9.15 5.95
N HIS A 184 5.77 9.74 5.50
CA HIS A 184 4.76 10.48 6.27
C HIS A 184 3.35 10.02 5.89
N PRO A 185 2.94 8.80 6.26
CA PRO A 185 1.62 8.27 5.90
C PRO A 185 0.46 9.12 6.46
N GLU A 186 0.67 9.82 7.57
CA GLU A 186 -0.29 10.75 8.17
C GLU A 186 -0.74 11.87 7.22
N TRP A 187 0.08 12.26 6.27
CA TRP A 187 -0.24 13.34 5.33
C TRP A 187 -1.41 13.00 4.40
N VAL A 188 -1.70 11.72 4.19
CA VAL A 188 -2.87 11.30 3.39
C VAL A 188 -4.15 11.87 4.01
N ASN A 189 -4.36 11.65 5.31
CA ASN A 189 -5.55 12.17 5.99
C ASN A 189 -5.55 13.70 6.07
N MET A 190 -4.40 14.32 6.28
CA MET A 190 -4.30 15.79 6.33
C MET A 190 -4.67 16.45 5.00
N ILE A 191 -4.46 15.77 3.87
CA ILE A 191 -4.73 16.33 2.53
C ILE A 191 -6.14 15.97 2.05
N TRP A 192 -6.58 14.72 2.25
CA TRP A 192 -7.79 14.19 1.63
C TRP A 192 -8.94 13.88 2.59
N SER A 193 -8.75 14.02 3.92
CA SER A 193 -9.86 13.88 4.88
C SER A 193 -10.49 15.23 5.18
N GLU A 194 -11.82 15.29 5.12
CA GLU A 194 -12.57 16.52 5.43
C GLU A 194 -12.50 16.93 6.92
N THR A 195 -12.22 15.99 7.80
CA THR A 195 -12.04 16.20 9.24
C THR A 195 -10.78 15.49 9.72
N PRO A 196 -9.64 16.19 9.74
CA PRO A 196 -8.43 15.65 10.33
C PRO A 196 -8.70 15.29 11.80
N ASP A 197 -8.43 14.06 12.17
CA ASP A 197 -8.37 13.69 13.57
C ASP A 197 -7.18 14.40 14.22
N ALA A 198 -7.45 15.15 15.26
CA ALA A 198 -6.46 15.96 15.97
C ALA A 198 -6.20 15.47 17.40
N VAL A 199 -6.81 14.35 17.79
CA VAL A 199 -6.73 13.80 19.14
C VAL A 199 -5.89 12.53 19.13
N ALA A 200 -4.66 12.61 19.66
CA ALA A 200 -3.79 11.44 19.75
C ALA A 200 -4.38 10.38 20.70
N PRO A 201 -4.33 9.08 20.33
CA PRO A 201 -4.86 8.03 21.18
C PRO A 201 -4.04 7.88 22.47
N GLN A 202 -4.71 7.41 23.53
CA GLN A 202 -4.06 7.07 24.78
C GLN A 202 -2.95 6.03 24.55
N ALA A 203 -1.82 6.23 25.21
CA ALA A 203 -0.72 5.30 25.09
C ALA A 203 -1.10 3.90 25.59
N PRO A 204 -0.64 2.83 24.91
CA PRO A 204 -0.74 1.48 25.45
C PRO A 204 0.03 1.38 26.77
N SER A 205 -0.40 0.49 27.65
CA SER A 205 0.19 0.34 28.98
C SER A 205 0.66 -1.10 29.23
N ASN A 206 1.35 -1.32 30.35
CA ASN A 206 1.81 -2.65 30.78
C ASN A 206 2.63 -3.40 29.70
N LEU A 207 3.51 -2.69 28.99
CA LEU A 207 4.42 -3.34 28.05
C LEU A 207 5.29 -4.38 28.77
N SER A 208 5.24 -5.61 28.31
CA SER A 208 5.94 -6.74 28.91
C SER A 208 6.50 -7.70 27.86
N ILE A 209 7.48 -8.49 28.26
CA ILE A 209 8.04 -9.56 27.44
C ILE A 209 7.19 -10.81 27.67
N SER A 210 6.53 -11.28 26.62
CA SER A 210 5.77 -12.53 26.63
C SER A 210 6.62 -13.74 26.20
N GLN A 211 7.67 -13.52 25.40
CA GLN A 211 8.63 -14.55 25.02
C GLN A 211 10.00 -13.94 24.76
N LEU A 212 11.05 -14.61 25.19
CA LEU A 212 12.43 -14.23 24.98
C LEU A 212 13.19 -15.35 24.29
N GLY A 213 13.85 -15.05 23.15
CA GLY A 213 14.73 -15.95 22.44
C GLY A 213 16.15 -15.39 22.33
N LYS A 214 17.03 -16.14 21.69
CA LYS A 214 18.44 -15.76 21.56
C LYS A 214 18.63 -14.45 20.75
N ASN A 215 17.81 -14.25 19.73
CA ASN A 215 17.89 -13.12 18.79
C ASN A 215 16.54 -12.49 18.49
N PHE A 216 15.52 -12.79 19.30
CA PHE A 216 14.19 -12.20 19.18
C PHE A 216 13.55 -11.98 20.56
N VAL A 217 12.56 -11.11 20.58
CA VAL A 217 11.67 -10.90 21.73
C VAL A 217 10.26 -10.75 21.23
N THR A 218 9.31 -11.42 21.90
CA THR A 218 7.87 -11.15 21.72
C THR A 218 7.39 -10.30 22.86
N LEU A 219 6.77 -9.18 22.51
CA LEU A 219 6.23 -8.20 23.43
C LEU A 219 4.71 -8.28 23.43
N SER A 220 4.12 -7.94 24.54
CA SER A 220 2.67 -7.75 24.69
C SER A 220 2.40 -6.53 25.58
N TRP A 221 1.23 -5.92 25.40
CA TRP A 221 0.82 -4.72 26.13
C TRP A 221 -0.69 -4.70 26.32
N THR A 222 -1.16 -3.87 27.24
CA THR A 222 -2.57 -3.54 27.35
C THR A 222 -2.91 -2.53 26.25
N PRO A 223 -3.94 -2.81 25.42
CA PRO A 223 -4.35 -1.89 24.37
C PRO A 223 -4.69 -0.49 24.88
N SER A 224 -4.60 0.51 24.00
CA SER A 224 -5.22 1.81 24.24
C SER A 224 -6.71 1.66 24.51
N SER A 225 -7.25 2.53 25.34
CA SER A 225 -8.69 2.59 25.64
C SER A 225 -9.51 3.27 24.54
N ASP A 226 -8.87 3.95 23.61
CA ASP A 226 -9.57 4.70 22.56
C ASP A 226 -10.11 3.76 21.48
N THR A 227 -11.28 4.07 20.97
CA THR A 227 -12.04 3.21 20.07
C THR A 227 -11.66 3.32 18.61
N ASP A 228 -10.87 4.34 18.25
CA ASP A 228 -10.44 4.64 16.89
C ASP A 228 -8.98 4.23 16.60
N VAL A 229 -8.33 3.53 17.52
CA VAL A 229 -6.98 3.00 17.34
C VAL A 229 -6.94 2.03 16.16
N LEU A 230 -6.09 2.34 15.19
CA LEU A 230 -5.84 1.49 14.02
C LEU A 230 -4.76 0.44 14.28
N GLY A 231 -3.88 0.67 15.25
CA GLY A 231 -2.81 -0.24 15.62
C GLY A 231 -1.67 0.43 16.39
N TYR A 232 -0.52 -0.22 16.38
CA TYR A 232 0.61 0.14 17.22
C TYR A 232 1.90 0.21 16.42
N LYS A 233 2.64 1.31 16.58
CA LYS A 233 3.99 1.50 16.06
C LYS A 233 5.00 1.11 17.13
N VAL A 234 5.95 0.26 16.80
CA VAL A 234 6.98 -0.24 17.73
C VAL A 234 8.33 0.35 17.36
N TYR A 235 9.01 0.91 18.34
CA TYR A 235 10.31 1.56 18.22
C TYR A 235 11.34 0.84 19.07
N VAL A 236 12.53 0.64 18.52
CA VAL A 236 13.70 0.13 19.25
C VAL A 236 14.79 1.21 19.23
N ASN A 237 15.25 1.60 20.41
CA ASN A 237 16.22 2.69 20.57
C ASN A 237 15.82 3.98 19.83
N GLY A 238 14.51 4.30 19.85
CA GLY A 238 13.95 5.47 19.20
C GLY A 238 13.70 5.32 17.68
N THR A 239 14.13 4.22 17.06
CA THR A 239 13.92 3.97 15.63
C THR A 239 12.71 3.09 15.44
N TYR A 240 11.81 3.47 14.53
CA TYR A 240 10.68 2.64 14.13
C TYR A 240 11.16 1.32 13.52
N VAL A 241 10.60 0.20 13.99
CA VAL A 241 11.00 -1.13 13.51
C VAL A 241 9.83 -1.98 13.01
N LYS A 242 8.64 -1.83 13.59
CA LYS A 242 7.52 -2.72 13.26
C LYS A 242 6.17 -2.10 13.60
N TYR A 243 5.16 -2.59 12.88
CA TYR A 243 3.76 -2.32 13.13
C TYR A 243 3.04 -3.57 13.64
N SER A 244 2.02 -3.39 14.48
CA SER A 244 1.10 -4.45 14.89
C SER A 244 -0.34 -3.95 14.90
N LYS A 245 -1.27 -4.74 14.38
CA LYS A 245 -2.73 -4.53 14.53
C LYS A 245 -3.27 -5.08 15.85
N THR A 246 -2.46 -5.88 16.54
CA THR A 246 -2.82 -6.51 17.82
C THR A 246 -1.95 -5.95 18.93
N ASN A 247 -2.27 -6.30 20.14
CA ASN A 247 -1.51 -5.90 21.32
C ASN A 247 -0.25 -6.77 21.59
N SER A 248 0.32 -7.35 20.54
CA SER A 248 1.54 -8.15 20.60
C SER A 248 2.36 -8.04 19.33
N VAL A 249 3.69 -8.19 19.45
CA VAL A 249 4.61 -8.18 18.30
C VAL A 249 5.87 -8.97 18.62
N THR A 250 6.42 -9.67 17.63
CA THR A 250 7.76 -10.26 17.71
C THR A 250 8.76 -9.37 16.98
N ILE A 251 9.81 -8.95 17.66
CA ILE A 251 10.98 -8.25 17.11
C ILE A 251 12.09 -9.27 16.96
N ASP A 252 12.57 -9.49 15.77
CA ASP A 252 13.62 -10.42 15.42
C ASP A 252 14.95 -9.71 15.07
N ARG A 253 15.99 -10.48 14.78
CA ARG A 253 17.33 -9.99 14.39
C ARG A 253 18.01 -9.12 15.44
N LEU A 254 17.69 -9.32 16.71
CA LEU A 254 18.35 -8.64 17.80
C LEU A 254 19.71 -9.29 18.09
N SER A 255 20.67 -8.49 18.54
CA SER A 255 21.96 -8.99 19.02
C SER A 255 21.81 -9.62 20.41
N PRO A 256 22.33 -10.83 20.64
CA PRO A 256 22.30 -11.44 21.95
C PRO A 256 22.99 -10.59 23.01
N SER A 257 22.55 -10.69 24.25
CA SER A 257 23.14 -10.01 25.42
C SER A 257 23.26 -8.49 25.27
N THR A 258 22.36 -7.89 24.47
CA THR A 258 22.33 -6.44 24.21
C THR A 258 21.06 -5.85 24.82
N ALA A 259 21.19 -4.74 25.53
CA ALA A 259 20.05 -4.01 26.07
C ALA A 259 19.42 -3.15 24.98
N TYR A 260 18.09 -3.18 24.89
CA TYR A 260 17.30 -2.39 23.95
C TYR A 260 16.23 -1.60 24.72
N ASN A 261 16.07 -0.34 24.35
CA ASN A 261 14.94 0.46 24.81
C ASN A 261 13.80 0.30 23.79
N VAL A 262 12.66 -0.23 24.23
CA VAL A 262 11.49 -0.45 23.34
C VAL A 262 10.34 0.44 23.77
N THR A 263 9.74 1.13 22.81
CA THR A 263 8.55 1.95 22.98
C THR A 263 7.47 1.50 22.02
N VAL A 264 6.25 1.43 22.53
CA VAL A 264 5.05 1.15 21.72
C VAL A 264 4.14 2.37 21.78
N LYS A 265 3.70 2.83 20.63
CA LYS A 265 2.74 3.93 20.50
C LYS A 265 1.49 3.43 19.78
N ALA A 266 0.32 3.72 20.29
CA ALA A 266 -0.91 3.60 19.54
C ALA A 266 -0.96 4.67 18.45
N TYR A 267 -1.71 4.45 17.39
CA TYR A 267 -2.05 5.48 16.41
C TYR A 267 -3.45 5.24 15.85
N ASP A 268 -4.07 6.31 15.40
CA ASP A 268 -5.43 6.42 14.88
C ASP A 268 -5.45 6.86 13.41
N LYS A 269 -6.58 7.37 12.95
CA LYS A 269 -6.78 7.92 11.60
C LYS A 269 -5.95 9.16 11.34
N GLY A 270 -5.65 9.96 12.37
CA GLY A 270 -4.77 11.12 12.30
C GLY A 270 -3.29 10.73 12.24
N TYR A 271 -2.96 9.48 12.46
CA TYR A 271 -1.58 8.97 12.64
C TYR A 271 -0.84 9.62 13.83
N LEU A 272 -1.59 10.14 14.78
CA LEU A 272 -1.11 10.81 15.99
C LEU A 272 -0.54 9.84 17.02
#